data_ffb676f80b5d7745bc1ae485ebf1abdb
#
_entry.id   ffb676f80b5d7745bc1ae485ebf1abdb
#
_cell.length_a   1.000
_cell.length_b   1.000
_cell.length_c   1.000
_cell.angle_alpha   90.00
_cell.angle_beta   90.00
_cell.angle_gamma   90.00
#
_symmetry.space_group_name_H-M   'P 1'
#
loop_
_entity.id
_entity.type
_entity.pdbx_description
1 polymer ?
#
loop_
_entity_poly.entity_id
_entity_poly.type
_entity_poly.pdbx_seq_one_letter_code
_entity_poly.pdbx_strand_id
1 'polypeptide(L)'
;LNETIKGVMQLNKKIPIGYIPAGTMNDFASAIGIPKDMPAAAQKIVDGSLVTVDIGSFNQEYFTYIAAFGVFTAVSYATDQQLKNSLGIMAYLVEAMKEYQESWQKYHMTVKYDDVVIEDDFIFGMIANSMSVGGIKGLAGSDVWLDDGIFEGVLIKYPKNLAEFHMTLNALA
;
A
#
# COMPACT_ATOMS: atom_id res chain seq x y z
N LEU A 1 5.74 -10.96 7.89
CA LEU A 1 5.11 -10.05 8.84
C LEU A 1 3.62 -10.37 9.01
N ASN A 2 2.81 -10.34 7.95
CA ASN A 2 1.36 -10.55 8.03
C ASN A 2 0.97 -11.87 8.70
N GLU A 3 1.64 -12.99 8.40
CA GLU A 3 1.41 -14.29 9.05
C GLU A 3 1.64 -14.22 10.57
N THR A 4 2.69 -13.54 11.00
CA THR A 4 2.99 -13.34 12.43
C THR A 4 1.90 -12.51 13.09
N ILE A 5 1.49 -11.42 12.46
CA ILE A 5 0.40 -10.55 12.94
C ILE A 5 -0.91 -11.34 13.05
N LYS A 6 -1.26 -12.11 12.01
CA LYS A 6 -2.46 -12.96 12.03
C LYS A 6 -2.45 -13.92 13.25
N GLY A 7 -1.31 -14.52 13.54
CA GLY A 7 -1.17 -15.38 14.72
C GLY A 7 -1.29 -14.61 16.04
N VAL A 8 -0.66 -13.44 16.14
CA VAL A 8 -0.70 -12.61 17.35
C VAL A 8 -2.10 -12.04 17.62
N MET A 9 -2.82 -11.66 16.56
CA MET A 9 -4.20 -11.16 16.69
C MET A 9 -5.20 -12.19 17.21
N GLN A 10 -4.86 -13.48 17.17
CA GLN A 10 -5.67 -14.55 17.77
C GLN A 10 -5.39 -14.76 19.27
N LEU A 11 -4.38 -14.10 19.81
CA LEU A 11 -4.03 -14.24 21.23
C LEU A 11 -4.87 -13.30 22.11
N ASN A 12 -5.23 -13.76 23.30
CA ASN A 12 -5.97 -12.96 24.28
C ASN A 12 -5.11 -11.90 25.00
N LYS A 13 -3.89 -11.66 24.54
CA LYS A 13 -2.98 -10.65 25.08
C LYS A 13 -2.15 -10.01 23.98
N LYS A 14 -1.83 -8.73 24.16
CA LYS A 14 -0.89 -8.00 23.28
C LYS A 14 0.53 -8.48 23.56
N ILE A 15 1.25 -8.89 22.51
CA ILE A 15 2.65 -9.30 22.56
C ILE A 15 3.45 -8.40 21.63
N PRO A 16 4.52 -7.75 22.10
CA PRO A 16 5.41 -7.00 21.22
C PRO A 16 6.08 -7.90 20.18
N ILE A 17 6.25 -7.40 18.99
CA ILE A 17 6.90 -8.11 17.88
C ILE A 17 8.17 -7.35 17.49
N GLY A 18 9.31 -8.06 17.50
CA GLY A 18 10.53 -7.55 16.89
C GLY A 18 10.51 -7.83 15.38
N TYR A 19 10.77 -6.82 14.57
CA TYR A 19 10.76 -6.93 13.12
C TYR A 19 12.13 -6.63 12.52
N ILE A 20 12.68 -7.61 11.76
CA ILE A 20 13.91 -7.46 10.98
C ILE A 20 13.52 -7.47 9.50
N PRO A 21 13.76 -6.39 8.74
CA PRO A 21 13.40 -6.30 7.34
C PRO A 21 14.30 -7.20 6.48
N ALA A 22 13.68 -8.07 5.67
CA ALA A 22 14.36 -8.95 4.73
C ALA A 22 13.81 -8.84 3.31
N GLY A 23 12.91 -7.90 3.06
CA GLY A 23 12.31 -7.64 1.76
C GLY A 23 13.13 -6.67 0.90
N THR A 24 12.66 -6.41 -0.31
CA THR A 24 13.32 -5.50 -1.26
C THR A 24 13.09 -4.03 -0.91
N MET A 25 11.84 -3.62 -0.72
CA MET A 25 11.47 -2.21 -0.48
C MET A 25 11.54 -1.86 1.01
N ASN A 26 10.96 -2.72 1.86
CA ASN A 26 10.92 -2.57 3.31
C ASN A 26 10.25 -1.26 3.78
N ASP A 27 9.19 -0.83 3.07
CA ASP A 27 8.48 0.43 3.36
C ASP A 27 7.96 0.46 4.80
N PHE A 28 7.38 -0.64 5.29
CA PHE A 28 6.90 -0.74 6.67
C PHE A 28 8.04 -0.55 7.68
N ALA A 29 9.22 -1.18 7.47
CA ALA A 29 10.38 -0.97 8.34
C ALA A 29 10.82 0.49 8.34
N SER A 30 10.83 1.11 7.16
CA SER A 30 11.18 2.53 7.01
C SER A 30 10.19 3.44 7.74
N ALA A 31 8.88 3.14 7.66
CA ALA A 31 7.83 3.90 8.32
C ALA A 31 7.94 3.88 9.85
N ILE A 32 8.31 2.74 10.44
CA ILE A 32 8.53 2.62 11.90
C ILE A 32 9.98 2.86 12.32
N GLY A 33 10.82 3.40 11.43
CA GLY A 33 12.18 3.80 11.71
C GLY A 33 13.16 2.64 11.99
N ILE A 34 12.91 1.44 11.43
CA ILE A 34 13.83 0.29 11.53
C ILE A 34 14.85 0.34 10.37
N PRO A 35 16.16 0.22 10.65
CA PRO A 35 17.20 0.17 9.62
C PRO A 35 17.03 -1.02 8.68
N LYS A 36 17.47 -0.87 7.43
CA LYS A 36 17.50 -1.99 6.46
C LYS A 36 18.61 -2.99 6.73
N ASP A 37 19.68 -2.56 7.41
CA ASP A 37 20.77 -3.43 7.86
C ASP A 37 20.27 -4.34 9.00
N MET A 38 20.34 -5.66 8.80
CA MET A 38 19.77 -6.64 9.73
C MET A 38 20.42 -6.62 11.12
N PRO A 39 21.76 -6.54 11.26
CA PRO A 39 22.39 -6.36 12.57
C PRO A 39 21.94 -5.09 13.29
N ALA A 40 21.88 -3.97 12.61
CA ALA A 40 21.38 -2.72 13.18
C ALA A 40 19.89 -2.79 13.54
N ALA A 41 19.08 -3.47 12.74
CA ALA A 41 17.66 -3.71 13.05
C ALA A 41 17.52 -4.58 14.32
N ALA A 42 18.32 -5.65 14.44
CA ALA A 42 18.33 -6.50 15.62
C ALA A 42 18.75 -5.74 16.88
N GLN A 43 19.78 -4.89 16.78
CA GLN A 43 20.23 -4.04 17.89
C GLN A 43 19.13 -3.06 18.30
N LYS A 44 18.44 -2.46 17.31
CA LYS A 44 17.32 -1.53 17.58
C LYS A 44 16.13 -2.21 18.27
N ILE A 45 15.89 -3.49 18.01
CA ILE A 45 14.84 -4.25 18.73
C ILE A 45 15.23 -4.43 20.22
N VAL A 46 16.51 -4.68 20.50
CA VAL A 46 17.00 -4.88 21.87
C VAL A 46 17.00 -3.57 22.67
N ASP A 47 17.46 -2.49 22.05
CA ASP A 47 17.66 -1.18 22.70
C ASP A 47 16.48 -0.23 22.54
N GLY A 48 15.52 -0.57 21.65
CA GLY A 48 14.46 0.32 21.24
C GLY A 48 13.28 0.42 22.19
N SER A 49 12.41 1.36 21.89
CA SER A 49 11.12 1.52 22.55
C SER A 49 10.02 0.83 21.76
N LEU A 50 8.95 0.47 22.45
CA LEU A 50 7.74 -0.03 21.79
C LEU A 50 7.09 1.10 20.98
N VAL A 51 6.66 0.77 19.77
CA VAL A 51 5.81 1.62 18.94
C VAL A 51 4.47 0.92 18.72
N THR A 52 3.41 1.69 18.64
CA THR A 52 2.07 1.21 18.30
C THR A 52 1.85 1.43 16.81
N VAL A 53 1.19 0.51 16.16
CA VAL A 53 0.74 0.65 14.78
C VAL A 53 -0.67 0.09 14.63
N ASP A 54 -1.47 0.71 13.81
CA ASP A 54 -2.79 0.21 13.48
C ASP A 54 -2.72 -0.99 12.56
N ILE A 55 -3.66 -1.90 12.74
CA ILE A 55 -3.78 -3.13 11.97
C ILE A 55 -5.10 -3.08 11.20
N GLY A 56 -5.01 -3.11 9.88
CA GLY A 56 -6.19 -3.25 9.03
C GLY A 56 -6.68 -4.68 8.98
N SER A 57 -8.00 -4.84 8.90
CA SER A 57 -8.68 -6.12 8.68
C SER A 57 -9.25 -6.15 7.27
N PHE A 58 -8.95 -7.20 6.52
CA PHE A 58 -9.47 -7.45 5.18
C PHE A 58 -10.09 -8.86 5.14
N ASN A 59 -11.40 -8.93 5.28
CA ASN A 59 -12.13 -10.18 5.52
C ASN A 59 -11.60 -10.90 6.78
N GLN A 60 -10.92 -12.04 6.59
CA GLN A 60 -10.32 -12.84 7.67
C GLN A 60 -8.80 -12.66 7.78
N GLU A 61 -8.23 -11.77 6.98
CA GLU A 61 -6.80 -11.47 6.96
C GLU A 61 -6.51 -10.12 7.60
N TYR A 62 -5.24 -9.90 7.95
CA TYR A 62 -4.75 -8.64 8.52
C TYR A 62 -3.65 -8.05 7.65
N PHE A 63 -3.56 -6.73 7.63
CA PHE A 63 -2.46 -6.02 6.99
C PHE A 63 -1.97 -4.86 7.88
N THR A 64 -0.68 -4.59 7.80
CA THR A 64 0.00 -3.49 8.51
C THR A 64 0.46 -2.39 7.57
N TYR A 65 0.39 -2.66 6.28
CA TYR A 65 0.99 -1.83 5.25
C TYR A 65 -0.06 -1.39 4.24
N ILE A 66 -0.47 -2.28 3.35
CA ILE A 66 -1.50 -2.01 2.34
C ILE A 66 -2.38 -3.22 2.10
N ALA A 67 -3.64 -2.95 1.72
CA ALA A 67 -4.51 -3.88 1.02
C ALA A 67 -4.94 -3.22 -0.29
N ALA A 68 -4.75 -3.89 -1.43
CA ALA A 68 -5.02 -3.32 -2.74
C ALA A 68 -5.60 -4.34 -3.70
N PHE A 69 -6.37 -3.86 -4.70
CA PHE A 69 -6.88 -4.65 -5.80
C PHE A 69 -6.77 -3.87 -7.12
N GLY A 70 -6.88 -4.60 -8.24
CA GLY A 70 -6.98 -4.03 -9.58
C GLY A 70 -5.64 -3.79 -10.27
N VAL A 71 -5.62 -2.84 -11.20
CA VAL A 71 -4.42 -2.50 -11.98
C VAL A 71 -3.27 -2.15 -11.03
N PHE A 72 -2.03 -2.39 -11.45
CA PHE A 72 -0.80 -2.23 -10.67
C PHE A 72 -0.50 -3.34 -9.65
N THR A 73 -1.48 -4.11 -9.17
CA THR A 73 -1.20 -5.19 -8.23
C THR A 73 -0.43 -6.34 -8.88
N ALA A 74 -0.70 -6.66 -10.13
CA ALA A 74 0.03 -7.68 -10.91
C ALA A 74 1.43 -7.20 -11.36
N VAL A 75 1.56 -5.91 -11.66
CA VAL A 75 2.81 -5.28 -12.12
C VAL A 75 3.91 -5.33 -11.06
N SER A 76 3.55 -5.28 -9.79
CA SER A 76 4.48 -5.34 -8.66
C SER A 76 5.33 -6.61 -8.62
N TYR A 77 4.85 -7.71 -9.21
CA TYR A 77 5.52 -9.01 -9.19
C TYR A 77 6.33 -9.33 -10.47
N ALA A 78 6.04 -8.67 -11.59
CA ALA A 78 6.55 -9.06 -12.91
C ALA A 78 7.66 -8.15 -13.48
N THR A 79 8.02 -7.04 -12.82
CA THR A 79 8.80 -5.98 -13.46
C THR A 79 10.28 -6.02 -13.13
N ASP A 80 11.10 -5.96 -14.18
CA ASP A 80 12.56 -5.82 -14.11
C ASP A 80 12.97 -4.55 -13.35
N GLN A 81 13.88 -4.71 -12.41
CA GLN A 81 14.37 -3.66 -11.51
C GLN A 81 15.07 -2.49 -12.24
N GLN A 82 15.54 -2.74 -13.48
CA GLN A 82 16.18 -1.72 -14.30
C GLN A 82 15.20 -0.69 -14.89
N LEU A 83 13.98 -1.11 -15.22
CA LEU A 83 12.91 -0.21 -15.69
C LEU A 83 12.41 0.73 -14.59
N LYS A 84 12.37 0.27 -13.36
CA LYS A 84 11.98 1.08 -12.19
C LYS A 84 12.97 2.21 -11.90
N ASN A 85 14.23 2.03 -12.22
CA ASN A 85 15.29 2.99 -11.91
C ASN A 85 15.48 4.09 -12.97
N SER A 86 15.06 3.87 -14.23
CA SER A 86 15.33 4.78 -15.33
C SER A 86 14.27 5.84 -15.60
N LEU A 87 13.01 5.56 -15.29
CA LEU A 87 11.87 6.45 -15.61
C LEU A 87 11.08 6.91 -14.38
N GLY A 88 11.44 6.40 -13.20
CA GLY A 88 10.59 6.53 -12.02
C GLY A 88 9.36 5.60 -12.09
N ILE A 89 8.97 5.08 -10.95
CA ILE A 89 7.92 4.07 -10.83
C ILE A 89 6.55 4.59 -11.33
N MET A 90 6.30 5.91 -11.18
CA MET A 90 5.04 6.53 -11.64
C MET A 90 4.96 6.59 -13.17
N ALA A 91 6.04 6.97 -13.86
CA ALA A 91 6.06 6.97 -15.32
C ALA A 91 5.85 5.57 -15.89
N TYR A 92 6.41 4.56 -15.23
CA TYR A 92 6.19 3.16 -15.59
C TYR A 92 4.73 2.72 -15.38
N LEU A 93 4.11 3.09 -14.26
CA LEU A 93 2.69 2.78 -14.00
C LEU A 93 1.78 3.44 -15.04
N VAL A 94 2.07 4.69 -15.40
CA VAL A 94 1.34 5.41 -16.44
C VAL A 94 1.49 4.71 -17.81
N GLU A 95 2.68 4.24 -18.16
CA GLU A 95 2.92 3.51 -19.42
C GLU A 95 2.22 2.15 -19.43
N ALA A 96 2.28 1.41 -18.33
CA ALA A 96 1.54 0.16 -18.17
C ALA A 96 0.02 0.37 -18.28
N MET A 97 -0.51 1.47 -17.77
CA MET A 97 -1.92 1.82 -17.95
C MET A 97 -2.28 2.03 -19.42
N LYS A 98 -1.44 2.69 -20.21
CA LYS A 98 -1.70 2.92 -21.64
C LYS A 98 -1.68 1.62 -22.44
N GLU A 99 -0.71 0.75 -22.19
CA GLU A 99 -0.54 -0.49 -22.94
C GLU A 99 -1.64 -1.53 -22.67
N TYR A 100 -2.18 -1.58 -21.44
CA TYR A 100 -3.11 -2.62 -21.00
C TYR A 100 -4.56 -2.14 -20.86
N GLN A 101 -4.92 -0.98 -21.39
CA GLN A 101 -6.25 -0.38 -21.23
C GLN A 101 -7.41 -1.33 -21.61
N GLU A 102 -7.27 -2.15 -22.64
CA GLU A 102 -8.32 -3.07 -23.10
C GLU A 102 -8.52 -4.28 -22.19
N SER A 103 -7.56 -4.57 -21.31
CA SER A 103 -7.58 -5.72 -20.40
C SER A 103 -7.97 -5.38 -18.96
N TRP A 104 -8.33 -4.13 -18.66
CA TRP A 104 -8.66 -3.73 -17.30
C TRP A 104 -9.94 -4.38 -16.81
N GLN A 105 -9.83 -5.07 -15.69
CA GLN A 105 -10.98 -5.58 -14.99
C GLN A 105 -11.70 -4.42 -14.29
N LYS A 106 -13.02 -4.33 -14.51
CA LYS A 106 -13.91 -3.43 -13.79
C LYS A 106 -14.41 -4.09 -12.52
N TYR A 107 -14.35 -3.34 -11.44
CA TYR A 107 -14.91 -3.72 -10.15
C TYR A 107 -16.06 -2.77 -9.82
N HIS A 108 -17.29 -3.22 -9.99
CA HIS A 108 -18.47 -2.47 -9.55
C HIS A 108 -18.58 -2.60 -8.04
N MET A 109 -18.47 -1.49 -7.31
CA MET A 109 -18.44 -1.51 -5.85
C MET A 109 -19.17 -0.34 -5.23
N THR A 110 -19.76 -0.60 -4.06
CA THR A 110 -20.21 0.43 -3.12
C THR A 110 -19.11 0.60 -2.05
N VAL A 111 -18.52 1.77 -2.01
CA VAL A 111 -17.50 2.14 -1.01
C VAL A 111 -18.15 3.07 0.01
N LYS A 112 -18.01 2.73 1.27
CA LYS A 112 -18.51 3.53 2.41
C LYS A 112 -17.33 3.92 3.29
N TYR A 113 -17.19 5.20 3.53
CA TYR A 113 -16.20 5.74 4.46
C TYR A 113 -16.77 7.03 5.10
N ASP A 114 -16.58 7.17 6.38
CA ASP A 114 -17.19 8.23 7.17
C ASP A 114 -18.72 8.33 6.86
N ASP A 115 -19.19 9.51 6.50
CA ASP A 115 -20.59 9.76 6.08
C ASP A 115 -20.77 9.70 4.56
N VAL A 116 -19.76 9.27 3.80
CA VAL A 116 -19.78 9.23 2.33
C VAL A 116 -20.06 7.83 1.82
N VAL A 117 -20.93 7.74 0.81
CA VAL A 117 -21.19 6.50 0.06
C VAL A 117 -20.96 6.78 -1.42
N ILE A 118 -20.08 6.01 -2.04
CA ILE A 118 -19.80 6.07 -3.48
C ILE A 118 -20.13 4.72 -4.10
N GLU A 119 -20.94 4.72 -5.14
CA GLU A 119 -21.21 3.54 -5.97
C GLU A 119 -20.74 3.84 -7.39
N ASP A 120 -19.75 3.12 -7.88
CA ASP A 120 -19.15 3.31 -9.20
C ASP A 120 -18.36 2.07 -9.64
N ASP A 121 -17.86 2.11 -10.87
CA ASP A 121 -16.88 1.15 -11.41
C ASP A 121 -15.47 1.65 -11.13
N PHE A 122 -14.65 0.80 -10.54
CA PHE A 122 -13.25 1.09 -10.22
C PHE A 122 -12.31 0.13 -10.97
N ILE A 123 -11.11 0.60 -11.26
CA ILE A 123 -10.02 -0.21 -11.83
C ILE A 123 -8.92 -0.49 -10.80
N PHE A 124 -8.86 0.32 -9.76
CA PHE A 124 -7.89 0.18 -8.67
C PHE A 124 -8.46 0.69 -7.38
N GLY A 125 -8.13 0.01 -6.30
CA GLY A 125 -8.36 0.48 -4.94
C GLY A 125 -7.25 0.04 -4.02
N MET A 126 -6.89 0.91 -3.08
CA MET A 126 -5.88 0.68 -2.07
C MET A 126 -6.31 1.32 -0.76
N ILE A 127 -6.15 0.59 0.32
CA ILE A 127 -6.21 1.11 1.69
C ILE A 127 -4.81 0.94 2.27
N ALA A 128 -4.26 2.01 2.79
CA ALA A 128 -2.88 2.05 3.28
C ALA A 128 -2.79 2.57 4.71
N ASN A 129 -1.83 2.02 5.45
CA ASN A 129 -1.30 2.58 6.69
C ASN A 129 0.20 2.80 6.49
N SER A 130 0.55 3.74 5.60
CA SER A 130 1.96 3.97 5.25
C SER A 130 2.19 5.30 4.56
N MET A 131 3.26 5.98 4.93
CA MET A 131 3.74 7.20 4.28
C MET A 131 4.32 6.96 2.87
N SER A 132 4.65 5.71 2.54
CA SER A 132 5.14 5.34 1.20
C SER A 132 4.58 3.98 0.79
N VAL A 133 4.31 3.82 -0.49
CA VAL A 133 3.78 2.59 -1.09
C VAL A 133 4.63 2.22 -2.29
N GLY A 134 5.28 1.05 -2.24
CA GLY A 134 6.19 0.62 -3.29
C GLY A 134 7.39 1.56 -3.50
N GLY A 135 7.80 2.30 -2.46
CA GLY A 135 8.84 3.32 -2.53
C GLY A 135 8.36 4.71 -2.99
N ILE A 136 7.08 4.86 -3.34
CA ILE A 136 6.49 6.16 -3.72
C ILE A 136 5.97 6.83 -2.45
N LYS A 137 6.53 7.99 -2.12
CA LYS A 137 6.05 8.81 -1.01
C LYS A 137 4.83 9.61 -1.41
N GLY A 138 3.90 9.77 -0.48
CA GLY A 138 2.72 10.62 -0.65
C GLY A 138 1.63 10.04 -1.56
N LEU A 139 1.76 8.80 -2.05
CA LEU A 139 0.71 8.17 -2.85
C LEU A 139 -0.61 8.05 -2.08
N ALA A 140 -0.54 7.78 -0.78
CA ALA A 140 -1.72 7.74 0.09
C ALA A 140 -2.01 9.08 0.77
N GLY A 141 -1.15 10.10 0.63
CA GLY A 141 -1.28 11.40 1.28
C GLY A 141 0.01 11.85 1.97
N SER A 142 0.02 13.07 2.51
CA SER A 142 1.19 13.65 3.21
C SER A 142 1.13 13.48 4.72
N ASP A 143 -0.07 13.35 5.28
CA ASP A 143 -0.32 13.37 6.73
C ASP A 143 -0.77 12.00 7.24
N VAL A 144 0.05 10.99 6.99
CA VAL A 144 -0.20 9.60 7.41
C VAL A 144 0.40 9.37 8.80
N TRP A 145 -0.45 8.95 9.74
CA TRP A 145 -0.05 8.52 11.08
C TRP A 145 -0.33 7.04 11.24
N LEU A 146 0.62 6.29 11.78
CA LEU A 146 0.52 4.84 11.82
C LEU A 146 -0.33 4.28 12.97
N ASP A 147 -0.77 5.13 13.91
CA ASP A 147 -1.38 4.76 15.19
C ASP A 147 -2.54 5.67 15.62
N ASP A 148 -3.21 6.31 14.67
CA ASP A 148 -4.33 7.23 14.92
C ASP A 148 -5.72 6.60 14.66
N GLY A 149 -5.75 5.33 14.25
CA GLY A 149 -6.99 4.61 13.93
C GLY A 149 -7.56 4.95 12.55
N ILE A 150 -6.82 5.67 11.72
CA ILE A 150 -7.24 6.09 10.37
C ILE A 150 -6.40 5.38 9.32
N PHE A 151 -7.02 5.03 8.21
CA PHE A 151 -6.36 4.48 7.02
C PHE A 151 -6.64 5.35 5.82
N GLU A 152 -5.64 5.60 5.00
CA GLU A 152 -5.78 6.34 3.76
C GLU A 152 -6.29 5.44 2.65
N GLY A 153 -7.28 5.94 1.91
CA GLY A 153 -7.88 5.24 0.77
C GLY A 153 -7.57 5.93 -0.56
N VAL A 154 -7.11 5.16 -1.53
CA VAL A 154 -6.95 5.62 -2.92
C VAL A 154 -7.83 4.77 -3.81
N LEU A 155 -8.72 5.40 -4.57
CA LEU A 155 -9.62 4.75 -5.50
C LEU A 155 -9.49 5.38 -6.88
N ILE A 156 -9.29 4.57 -7.90
CA ILE A 156 -9.25 5.02 -9.29
C ILE A 156 -10.49 4.46 -10.00
N LYS A 157 -11.36 5.36 -10.42
CA LYS A 157 -12.55 5.01 -11.19
C LYS A 157 -12.19 4.51 -12.57
N TYR A 158 -13.03 3.62 -13.11
CA TYR A 158 -12.91 3.21 -14.50
C TYR A 158 -13.20 4.41 -15.41
N PRO A 159 -12.26 4.85 -16.25
CA PRO A 159 -12.46 5.98 -17.14
C PRO A 159 -13.48 5.61 -18.23
N LYS A 160 -14.57 6.37 -18.34
CA LYS A 160 -15.68 6.12 -19.27
C LYS A 160 -15.38 6.62 -20.70
N ASN A 161 -14.38 7.48 -20.84
CA ASN A 161 -13.96 8.06 -22.11
C ASN A 161 -12.49 8.50 -22.08
N LEU A 162 -11.97 8.89 -23.24
CA LEU A 162 -10.57 9.27 -23.41
C LEU A 162 -10.18 10.52 -22.57
N ALA A 163 -11.11 11.45 -22.36
CA ALA A 163 -10.83 12.63 -21.54
C ALA A 163 -10.65 12.25 -20.07
N GLU A 164 -11.52 11.41 -19.50
CA GLU A 164 -11.38 10.90 -18.14
C GLU A 164 -10.10 10.08 -17.98
N PHE A 165 -9.76 9.27 -19.00
CA PHE A 165 -8.51 8.55 -19.01
C PHE A 165 -7.28 9.47 -18.90
N HIS A 166 -7.23 10.52 -19.71
CA HIS A 166 -6.17 11.52 -19.65
C HIS A 166 -6.13 12.27 -18.30
N MET A 167 -7.29 12.57 -17.73
CA MET A 167 -7.37 13.17 -16.39
C MET A 167 -6.78 12.24 -15.32
N THR A 168 -7.11 10.95 -15.37
CA THR A 168 -6.56 9.95 -14.46
C THR A 168 -5.04 9.85 -14.59
N LEU A 169 -4.51 9.79 -15.82
CA LEU A 169 -3.06 9.75 -16.05
C LEU A 169 -2.36 11.01 -15.50
N ASN A 170 -2.95 12.19 -15.72
CA ASN A 170 -2.38 13.44 -15.21
C ASN A 170 -2.41 13.56 -13.69
N ALA A 171 -3.41 12.94 -13.04
CA ALA A 171 -3.52 12.93 -11.58
C ALA A 171 -2.52 11.97 -10.93
N LEU A 172 -2.00 10.99 -11.69
CA LEU A 172 -1.01 10.02 -11.22
C LEU A 172 0.44 10.44 -11.55
N ALA A 173 0.65 11.41 -12.44
CA ALA A 173 1.97 11.87 -12.86
C ALA A 173 2.48 13.00 -11.97
#